data_32553ff5acd741a7d663630e40bb1cf5
#
_entry.id   32553ff5acd741a7d663630e40bb1cf5
#
_cell.length_a   1.000
_cell.length_b   1.000
_cell.length_c   1.000
_cell.angle_alpha   90.00
_cell.angle_beta   90.00
_cell.angle_gamma   90.00
#
_symmetry.space_group_name_H-M   'P 1'
#
loop_
_entity.id
_entity.type
_entity.pdbx_description
1 polymer ?
#
loop_
_entity_poly.entity_id
_entity_poly.type
_entity_poly.pdbx_seq_one_letter_code
_entity_poly.pdbx_strand_id
1 'polypeptide(L)'
;MNSYITVYDQVLSDDQCDYFIDKFEKDTSAHEVQNNSHFSEEGERNATLTQINMLHSPNTIWREDVNFLTQTIGKCVEVYKDQNYITPYQWPDKYSLEPPKMKRYLANTSDEFPPHVDVLDYETARRFLVIFMYLNDNIGGHTYFPSMDIEIECK
;
A
#
# COMPACT_ATOMS: atom_id res chain seq x y z
N MET A 1 0.94 25.01 -1.62
CA MET A 1 1.67 24.07 -2.51
C MET A 1 0.77 22.85 -2.58
N ASN A 2 0.30 22.43 -3.77
CA ASN A 2 -0.50 21.21 -3.86
C ASN A 2 0.42 20.03 -3.50
N SER A 3 0.15 19.38 -2.36
CA SER A 3 0.78 18.11 -2.11
C SER A 3 0.08 17.08 -3.01
N TYR A 4 0.81 16.31 -3.79
CA TYR A 4 0.24 15.20 -4.56
C TYR A 4 -0.15 14.00 -3.68
N ILE A 5 -0.28 14.22 -2.39
CA ILE A 5 -0.83 13.26 -1.42
C ILE A 5 -2.32 13.56 -1.28
N THR A 6 -3.14 12.58 -1.58
CA THR A 6 -4.60 12.68 -1.48
C THR A 6 -5.14 11.48 -0.73
N VAL A 7 -6.07 11.72 0.18
CA VAL A 7 -6.75 10.68 0.95
C VAL A 7 -8.21 10.60 0.50
N TYR A 8 -8.71 9.40 0.35
CA TYR A 8 -10.11 9.10 0.04
C TYR A 8 -10.68 8.21 1.13
N ASP A 9 -11.68 8.70 1.83
CA ASP A 9 -12.37 7.91 2.85
C ASP A 9 -13.43 7.02 2.22
N GLN A 10 -13.72 5.89 2.88
CA GLN A 10 -14.80 4.97 2.53
C GLN A 10 -14.75 4.42 1.09
N VAL A 11 -13.56 4.20 0.56
CA VAL A 11 -13.36 3.58 -0.77
C VAL A 11 -13.85 2.12 -0.77
N LEU A 12 -13.69 1.43 0.35
CA LEU A 12 -14.24 0.12 0.64
C LEU A 12 -15.26 0.25 1.79
N SER A 13 -16.28 -0.59 1.81
CA SER A 13 -17.16 -0.72 2.97
C SER A 13 -16.50 -1.51 4.09
N ASP A 14 -16.99 -1.37 5.32
CA ASP A 14 -16.51 -2.13 6.47
C ASP A 14 -16.57 -3.64 6.23
N ASP A 15 -17.67 -4.14 5.64
CA ASP A 15 -17.82 -5.55 5.27
C ASP A 15 -16.76 -6.02 4.26
N GLN A 16 -16.34 -5.14 3.34
CA GLN A 16 -15.27 -5.44 2.39
C GLN A 16 -13.90 -5.46 3.06
N CYS A 17 -13.65 -4.53 3.95
CA CYS A 17 -12.43 -4.51 4.75
C CYS A 17 -12.31 -5.77 5.60
N ASP A 18 -13.36 -6.13 6.34
CA ASP A 18 -13.45 -7.34 7.15
C ASP A 18 -13.25 -8.60 6.31
N TYR A 19 -13.86 -8.66 5.13
CA TYR A 19 -13.68 -9.77 4.19
C TYR A 19 -12.21 -9.94 3.79
N PHE A 20 -11.51 -8.87 3.45
CA PHE A 20 -10.10 -8.93 3.08
C PHE A 20 -9.22 -9.36 4.26
N ILE A 21 -9.46 -8.81 5.43
CA ILE A 21 -8.73 -9.17 6.66
C ILE A 21 -8.92 -10.65 6.98
N ASP A 22 -10.18 -11.11 7.02
CA ASP A 22 -10.54 -12.50 7.29
C ASP A 22 -9.88 -13.47 6.29
N LYS A 23 -9.87 -13.10 5.02
CA LYS A 23 -9.29 -13.90 3.96
C LYS A 23 -7.77 -13.97 4.08
N PHE A 24 -7.13 -12.85 4.41
CA PHE A 24 -5.69 -12.82 4.69
C PHE A 24 -5.35 -13.76 5.85
N GLU A 25 -6.05 -13.66 6.98
CA GLU A 25 -5.76 -14.46 8.17
C GLU A 25 -5.97 -15.96 7.94
N LYS A 26 -6.87 -16.34 7.01
CA LYS A 26 -7.13 -17.75 6.65
C LYS A 26 -6.11 -18.33 5.66
N ASP A 27 -5.53 -17.52 4.77
CA ASP A 27 -4.59 -17.98 3.74
C ASP A 27 -3.13 -18.00 4.24
N THR A 28 -2.93 -18.67 5.38
CA THR A 28 -1.62 -18.73 6.04
C THR A 28 -0.52 -19.35 5.18
N SER A 29 -0.89 -20.17 4.20
CA SER A 29 0.05 -20.83 3.28
C SER A 29 0.71 -19.84 2.29
N ALA A 30 0.09 -18.68 2.09
CA ALA A 30 0.60 -17.62 1.24
C ALA A 30 1.32 -16.51 2.01
N HIS A 31 1.40 -16.61 3.34
CA HIS A 31 2.08 -15.62 4.16
C HIS A 31 3.59 -15.65 3.92
N GLU A 32 4.14 -14.49 3.64
CA GLU A 32 5.57 -14.23 3.57
C GLU A 32 5.97 -13.24 4.66
N VAL A 33 6.91 -13.62 5.50
CA VAL A 33 7.49 -12.68 6.48
C VAL A 33 8.61 -11.91 5.80
N GLN A 34 8.46 -10.60 5.75
CA GLN A 34 9.50 -9.70 5.25
C GLN A 34 10.33 -9.20 6.42
N ASN A 35 11.65 -9.21 6.24
CA ASN A 35 12.59 -8.61 7.17
C ASN A 35 13.21 -7.39 6.49
N ASN A 36 12.87 -6.22 6.99
CA ASN A 36 13.34 -4.94 6.47
C ASN A 36 14.24 -4.29 7.52
N SER A 37 15.47 -4.81 7.67
CA SER A 37 16.45 -4.18 8.54
C SER A 37 16.80 -2.79 8.02
N HIS A 38 16.85 -1.82 8.90
CA HIS A 38 17.35 -0.49 8.57
C HIS A 38 18.31 0.00 9.64
N PHE A 39 19.21 0.87 9.23
CA PHE A 39 20.15 1.53 10.14
C PHE A 39 19.59 2.90 10.51
N SER A 40 19.51 3.17 11.81
CA SER A 40 19.22 4.48 12.38
C SER A 40 20.43 4.98 13.18
N GLU A 41 20.37 6.21 13.67
CA GLU A 41 21.40 6.74 14.58
C GLU A 41 21.51 5.90 15.90
N GLU A 42 20.46 5.18 16.25
CA GLU A 42 20.38 4.29 17.41
C GLU A 42 20.93 2.89 17.14
N GLY A 43 21.28 2.56 15.90
CA GLY A 43 21.78 1.26 15.47
C GLY A 43 20.90 0.55 14.45
N GLU A 44 21.22 -0.74 14.22
CA GLU A 44 20.41 -1.60 13.34
C GLU A 44 19.13 -2.01 14.04
N ARG A 45 17.98 -1.77 13.40
CA ARG A 45 16.67 -2.27 13.81
C ARG A 45 16.15 -3.28 12.81
N ASN A 46 15.68 -4.41 13.30
CA ASN A 46 14.97 -5.39 12.50
C ASN A 46 13.49 -5.00 12.45
N ALA A 47 13.07 -4.54 11.29
CA ALA A 47 11.66 -4.27 11.00
C ALA A 47 11.05 -5.47 10.29
N THR A 48 9.91 -5.94 10.75
CA THR A 48 9.20 -7.07 10.17
C THR A 48 7.81 -6.67 9.70
N LEU A 49 7.24 -7.44 8.82
CA LEU A 49 5.83 -7.45 8.46
C LEU A 49 5.46 -8.80 7.85
N THR A 50 4.19 -9.14 7.87
CA THR A 50 3.67 -10.29 7.13
C THR A 50 2.92 -9.79 5.89
N GLN A 51 3.19 -10.38 4.72
CA GLN A 51 2.50 -10.01 3.49
C GLN A 51 2.00 -11.21 2.70
N ILE A 52 1.02 -10.93 1.82
CA ILE A 52 0.61 -11.80 0.73
C ILE A 52 0.74 -11.01 -0.58
N ASN A 53 1.43 -11.59 -1.58
CA ASN A 53 1.32 -11.10 -2.95
C ASN A 53 0.08 -11.75 -3.58
N MET A 54 -0.99 -10.98 -3.71
CA MET A 54 -2.31 -11.50 -4.08
C MET A 54 -2.33 -12.16 -5.46
N LEU A 55 -1.52 -11.70 -6.41
CA LEU A 55 -1.49 -12.27 -7.76
C LEU A 55 -0.63 -13.55 -7.85
N HIS A 56 0.38 -13.64 -6.99
CA HIS A 56 1.32 -14.77 -6.96
C HIS A 56 1.02 -15.79 -5.85
N SER A 57 -0.08 -15.60 -5.12
CA SER A 57 -0.53 -16.59 -4.14
C SER A 57 -0.73 -17.96 -4.82
N PRO A 58 -0.18 -19.03 -4.25
CA PRO A 58 -0.24 -20.37 -4.85
C PRO A 58 -1.67 -20.88 -5.05
N ASN A 59 -2.61 -20.35 -4.31
CA ASN A 59 -3.99 -20.83 -4.27
C ASN A 59 -4.91 -20.20 -5.30
N THR A 60 -4.48 -19.20 -6.06
CA THR A 60 -5.30 -18.45 -7.05
C THR A 60 -6.61 -17.85 -6.51
N ILE A 61 -6.83 -17.98 -5.21
CA ILE A 61 -8.09 -17.55 -4.55
C ILE A 61 -8.30 -16.03 -4.57
N TRP A 62 -7.23 -15.26 -4.85
CA TRP A 62 -7.23 -13.80 -4.87
C TRP A 62 -7.51 -13.17 -6.23
N ARG A 63 -7.72 -13.98 -7.28
CA ARG A 63 -7.86 -13.44 -8.65
C ARG A 63 -9.03 -12.49 -8.80
N GLU A 64 -10.18 -12.82 -8.24
CA GLU A 64 -11.38 -11.96 -8.30
C GLU A 64 -11.18 -10.69 -7.49
N ASP A 65 -10.52 -10.80 -6.34
CA ASP A 65 -10.21 -9.66 -5.48
C ASP A 65 -9.23 -8.70 -6.15
N VAL A 66 -8.21 -9.23 -6.81
CA VAL A 66 -7.26 -8.41 -7.60
C VAL A 66 -8.01 -7.64 -8.69
N ASN A 67 -8.95 -8.29 -9.40
CA ASN A 67 -9.77 -7.62 -10.40
C ASN A 67 -10.65 -6.53 -9.79
N PHE A 68 -11.29 -6.82 -8.67
CA PHE A 68 -12.11 -5.85 -7.93
C PHE A 68 -11.28 -4.65 -7.47
N LEU A 69 -10.14 -4.89 -6.82
CA LEU A 69 -9.24 -3.84 -6.35
C LEU A 69 -8.69 -3.01 -7.52
N THR A 70 -8.30 -3.66 -8.62
CA THR A 70 -7.83 -2.97 -9.82
C THR A 70 -8.87 -1.99 -10.37
N GLN A 71 -10.14 -2.38 -10.42
CA GLN A 71 -11.22 -1.51 -10.86
C GLN A 71 -11.48 -0.37 -9.88
N THR A 72 -11.43 -0.65 -8.58
CA THR A 72 -11.61 0.33 -7.52
C THR A 72 -10.50 1.38 -7.55
N ILE A 73 -9.25 0.92 -7.63
CA ILE A 73 -8.07 1.79 -7.77
C ILE A 73 -8.18 2.64 -9.04
N GLY A 74 -8.59 2.04 -10.16
CA GLY A 74 -8.76 2.77 -11.41
C GLY A 74 -9.71 3.96 -11.27
N LYS A 75 -10.83 3.81 -10.54
CA LYS A 75 -11.74 4.91 -10.25
C LYS A 75 -11.08 6.01 -9.40
N CYS A 76 -10.35 5.61 -8.35
CA CYS A 76 -9.62 6.56 -7.50
C CYS A 76 -8.55 7.33 -8.29
N VAL A 77 -7.86 6.68 -9.22
CA VAL A 77 -6.88 7.32 -10.10
C VAL A 77 -7.50 8.39 -10.98
N GLU A 78 -8.67 8.15 -11.55
CA GLU A 78 -9.35 9.17 -12.36
C GLU A 78 -9.76 10.39 -11.50
N VAL A 79 -10.30 10.15 -10.30
CA VAL A 79 -10.61 11.24 -9.36
C VAL A 79 -9.34 11.99 -8.95
N TYR A 80 -8.24 11.27 -8.69
CA TYR A 80 -6.94 11.87 -8.35
C TYR A 80 -6.43 12.80 -9.46
N LYS A 81 -6.53 12.36 -10.71
CA LYS A 81 -6.11 13.17 -11.86
C LYS A 81 -6.91 14.47 -11.97
N ASP A 82 -8.22 14.37 -11.82
CA ASP A 82 -9.11 15.54 -11.89
C ASP A 82 -8.83 16.53 -10.75
N GLN A 83 -8.72 16.05 -9.51
CA GLN A 83 -8.48 16.89 -8.34
C GLN A 83 -7.12 17.59 -8.36
N ASN A 84 -6.12 16.95 -8.94
CA ASN A 84 -4.77 17.50 -9.04
C ASN A 84 -4.51 18.22 -10.38
N TYR A 85 -5.54 18.37 -11.21
CA TYR A 85 -5.44 19.02 -12.53
C TYR A 85 -4.37 18.39 -13.42
N ILE A 86 -4.21 17.06 -13.35
CA ILE A 86 -3.22 16.34 -14.13
C ILE A 86 -3.69 16.23 -15.58
N THR A 87 -2.95 16.85 -16.45
CA THR A 87 -3.26 16.84 -17.89
C THR A 87 -2.78 15.54 -18.55
N PRO A 88 -3.32 15.18 -19.74
CA PRO A 88 -2.85 14.01 -20.48
C PRO A 88 -1.34 14.02 -20.79
N TYR A 89 -0.71 15.19 -20.86
CA TYR A 89 0.75 15.31 -21.08
C TYR A 89 1.59 15.00 -19.83
N GLN A 90 0.96 14.95 -18.68
CA GLN A 90 1.61 14.68 -17.38
C GLN A 90 1.38 13.24 -16.92
N TRP A 91 0.62 12.46 -17.68
CA TRP A 91 0.29 11.07 -17.35
C TRP A 91 0.72 10.14 -18.50
N PRO A 92 1.34 8.99 -18.22
CA PRO A 92 1.75 8.07 -19.28
C PRO A 92 0.54 7.53 -20.06
N ASP A 93 0.64 7.46 -21.38
CA ASP A 93 -0.41 6.90 -22.23
C ASP A 93 -0.68 5.42 -21.93
N LYS A 94 0.36 4.71 -21.49
CA LYS A 94 0.29 3.29 -21.12
C LYS A 94 0.94 3.10 -19.76
N TYR A 95 0.19 2.55 -18.85
CA TYR A 95 0.68 2.17 -17.52
C TYR A 95 -0.01 0.89 -17.06
N SER A 96 0.53 0.26 -16.03
CA SER A 96 -0.03 -0.92 -15.40
C SER A 96 0.11 -0.78 -13.88
N LEU A 97 -0.76 -1.45 -13.16
CA LEU A 97 -0.60 -1.63 -11.72
C LEU A 97 0.36 -2.78 -11.45
N GLU A 98 1.23 -2.61 -10.49
CA GLU A 98 1.95 -3.72 -9.90
C GLU A 98 0.95 -4.64 -9.17
N PRO A 99 1.25 -5.95 -9.03
CA PRO A 99 0.39 -6.84 -8.28
C PRO A 99 0.13 -6.31 -6.87
N PRO A 100 -1.14 -6.22 -6.44
CA PRO A 100 -1.44 -5.75 -5.09
C PRO A 100 -0.84 -6.69 -4.06
N LYS A 101 -0.30 -6.09 -3.01
CA LYS A 101 0.21 -6.80 -1.83
C LYS A 101 -0.62 -6.40 -0.64
N MET A 102 -1.08 -7.39 0.10
CA MET A 102 -1.70 -7.15 1.38
C MET A 102 -0.65 -7.32 2.48
N LYS A 103 -0.57 -6.35 3.39
CA LYS A 103 0.44 -6.32 4.44
C LYS A 103 -0.24 -6.22 5.80
N ARG A 104 0.26 -6.98 6.76
CA ARG A 104 -0.16 -6.93 8.16
C ARG A 104 1.01 -6.50 9.04
N TYR A 105 0.73 -5.57 9.92
CA TYR A 105 1.60 -5.09 10.97
C TYR A 105 0.96 -5.42 12.32
N LEU A 106 1.61 -6.23 13.12
CA LEU A 106 1.13 -6.55 14.47
C LEU A 106 1.49 -5.41 15.44
N ALA A 107 0.66 -5.21 16.44
CA ALA A 107 0.96 -4.27 17.52
C ALA A 107 2.08 -4.83 18.44
N ASN A 108 3.30 -4.80 17.92
CA ASN A 108 4.51 -5.22 18.62
C ASN A 108 5.62 -4.18 18.39
N THR A 109 6.83 -4.45 18.86
CA THR A 109 7.97 -3.53 18.72
C THR A 109 8.76 -3.70 17.44
N SER A 110 8.38 -4.63 16.58
CA SER A 110 9.15 -5.03 15.40
C SER A 110 8.44 -4.82 14.08
N ASP A 111 7.09 -4.85 14.08
CA ASP A 111 6.34 -4.72 12.83
C ASP A 111 6.24 -3.25 12.43
N GLU A 112 7.02 -2.89 11.45
CA GLU A 112 7.03 -1.55 10.86
C GLU A 112 7.52 -1.61 9.40
N PHE A 113 7.25 -0.56 8.64
CA PHE A 113 7.86 -0.35 7.34
C PHE A 113 8.66 0.96 7.39
N PRO A 114 9.99 0.87 7.50
CA PRO A 114 10.83 2.05 7.73
C PRO A 114 10.71 3.07 6.60
N PRO A 115 11.04 4.35 6.86
CA PRO A 115 11.11 5.36 5.81
C PRO A 115 12.02 4.91 4.66
N HIS A 116 11.50 4.96 3.45
CA HIS A 116 12.18 4.51 2.25
C HIS A 116 11.71 5.29 1.03
N VAL A 117 12.32 5.03 -0.09
CA VAL A 117 11.85 5.48 -1.41
C VAL A 117 11.48 4.25 -2.25
N ASP A 118 10.41 4.33 -3.03
CA ASP A 118 9.97 3.22 -3.88
C ASP A 118 10.81 3.07 -5.16
N VAL A 119 11.57 4.09 -5.51
CA VAL A 119 12.45 4.11 -6.68
C VAL A 119 13.88 3.96 -6.23
N LEU A 120 14.42 2.75 -6.34
CA LEU A 120 15.77 2.41 -5.88
C LEU A 120 16.72 2.09 -7.03
N ASP A 121 16.19 1.63 -8.17
CA ASP A 121 16.98 1.11 -9.30
C ASP A 121 16.26 1.35 -10.64
N TYR A 122 16.84 0.86 -11.71
CA TYR A 122 16.28 1.01 -13.05
C TYR A 122 14.91 0.30 -13.21
N GLU A 123 14.70 -0.82 -12.55
CA GLU A 123 13.44 -1.56 -12.66
C GLU A 123 12.30 -0.82 -11.97
N THR A 124 12.57 -0.24 -10.81
CA THR A 124 11.61 0.53 -10.01
C THR A 124 11.45 1.98 -10.49
N ALA A 125 12.35 2.48 -11.36
CA ALA A 125 12.29 3.85 -11.88
C ALA A 125 11.03 4.19 -12.69
N ARG A 126 10.23 3.18 -13.05
CA ARG A 126 8.93 3.36 -13.74
C ARG A 126 7.77 3.61 -12.79
N ARG A 127 7.95 3.48 -11.50
CA ARG A 127 6.95 3.81 -10.48
C ARG A 127 6.76 5.31 -10.41
N PHE A 128 5.57 5.79 -10.65
CA PHE A 128 5.25 7.22 -10.64
C PHE A 128 4.09 7.57 -9.72
N LEU A 129 3.37 6.57 -9.23
CA LEU A 129 2.30 6.72 -8.25
C LEU A 129 2.28 5.52 -7.32
N VAL A 130 2.15 5.78 -6.03
CA VAL A 130 1.95 4.77 -5.00
C VAL A 130 0.54 4.89 -4.46
N ILE A 131 -0.15 3.77 -4.33
CA ILE A 131 -1.51 3.70 -3.81
C ILE A 131 -1.54 2.60 -2.76
N PHE A 132 -2.06 2.92 -1.59
CA PHE A 132 -2.34 1.93 -0.57
C PHE A 132 -3.67 2.24 0.12
N MET A 133 -4.26 1.23 0.73
CA MET A 133 -5.54 1.30 1.43
C MET A 133 -5.34 0.74 2.83
N TYR A 134 -5.83 1.47 3.82
CA TYR A 134 -6.01 0.92 5.15
C TYR A 134 -7.29 0.11 5.18
N LEU A 135 -7.26 -1.03 5.83
CA LEU A 135 -8.42 -1.93 5.94
C LEU A 135 -9.01 -1.93 7.35
N ASN A 136 -8.37 -1.27 8.29
CA ASN A 136 -8.87 -1.09 9.65
C ASN A 136 -8.28 0.17 10.26
N ASP A 137 -9.00 0.74 11.20
CA ASP A 137 -8.50 1.83 12.03
C ASP A 137 -7.43 1.30 12.98
N ASN A 138 -6.36 2.06 13.16
CA ASN A 138 -5.29 1.68 14.07
C ASN A 138 -4.61 2.90 14.68
N ILE A 139 -4.38 2.87 15.99
CA ILE A 139 -3.57 3.86 16.69
C ILE A 139 -2.10 3.54 16.46
N GLY A 140 -1.35 4.48 15.87
CA GLY A 140 0.09 4.32 15.60
C GLY A 140 0.43 3.66 14.27
N GLY A 141 -0.58 3.27 13.45
CA GLY A 141 -0.38 2.71 12.11
C GLY A 141 -0.30 3.75 10.99
N HIS A 142 -0.06 5.00 11.31
CA HIS A 142 -0.02 6.10 10.36
C HIS A 142 1.14 5.99 9.35
N THR A 143 0.96 6.59 8.18
CA THR A 143 2.04 6.79 7.21
C THR A 143 2.60 8.19 7.38
N TYR A 144 3.91 8.29 7.62
CA TYR A 144 4.60 9.55 7.82
C TYR A 144 5.53 9.87 6.64
N PHE A 145 5.46 11.10 6.16
CA PHE A 145 6.32 11.65 5.10
C PHE A 145 7.31 12.66 5.70
N PRO A 146 8.51 12.23 6.14
CA PRO A 146 9.43 13.09 6.91
C PRO A 146 9.82 14.37 6.20
N SER A 147 10.05 14.31 4.88
CA SER A 147 10.48 15.48 4.10
C SER A 147 9.42 16.58 3.96
N MET A 148 8.16 16.26 4.24
CA MET A 148 7.03 17.18 4.13
C MET A 148 6.36 17.46 5.47
N ASP A 149 6.75 16.76 6.52
CA ASP A 149 6.13 16.77 7.85
C ASP A 149 4.61 16.52 7.75
N ILE A 150 4.24 15.50 6.97
CA ILE A 150 2.86 15.08 6.78
C ILE A 150 2.66 13.69 7.36
N GLU A 151 1.63 13.54 8.15
CA GLU A 151 1.17 12.29 8.73
C GLU A 151 -0.24 11.96 8.22
N ILE A 152 -0.44 10.75 7.74
CA ILE A 152 -1.74 10.22 7.31
C ILE A 152 -2.18 9.14 8.29
N GLU A 153 -3.26 9.40 8.99
CA GLU A 153 -3.84 8.46 9.95
C GLU A 153 -4.36 7.21 9.24
N CYS A 154 -4.24 6.08 9.92
CA CYS A 154 -4.81 4.81 9.51
C CYS A 154 -6.31 4.79 9.87
N LYS A 155 -7.17 4.98 8.88
CA LYS A 155 -8.64 4.98 9.02
C LYS A 155 -9.28 4.16 7.93
#